data_bd6426ef5dc21d1fc7d618fbc3ce5169
#
_entry.id   bd6426ef5dc21d1fc7d618fbc3ce5169
#
_cell.length_a   1.000
_cell.length_b   1.000
_cell.length_c   1.000
_cell.angle_alpha   90.00
_cell.angle_beta   90.00
_cell.angle_gamma   90.00
#
_symmetry.space_group_name_H-M   'P 1'
#
loop_
_entity.id
_entity.type
_entity.pdbx_description
1 polymer ?
#
loop_
_entity_poly.entity_id
_entity_poly.type
_entity_poly.pdbx_seq_one_letter_code
_entity_poly.pdbx_strand_id
1 'polypeptide(L)'
;MCYGSKLEPALALLAGFVAFLCSALPPATAGAQGGGIDRGPAEGPGFKAGRLVLHPGLALEGGYDSNVFLEDADETDSFILRLTGYLDVATEGTERQSQGETNKAEPQKIQFRGGLGASYAHVDFAYNPSPVFSLEVRDTFRRTVRPFSNPNTVDGTSFSYGLNHNLAALDLVGRSKSKVLEGRVGYSHALEFFDAEVYQYGNNMTHRVPASLSWRFFPTSALIYSFVYAKQNFTNPDEILASPTLLSDNNRLRSSLSYNGALTERFSLTAGIGYAAGFYQFASDFDGVIARLDTRWRPRPTITLTAGYDRDIRPSFIGNFTTMNRLYANANFTLAGALQLGLRASVSFDKSGLALSPDGTLLGNEPYRQDIRVGAGVFGEYRFKAWLALFGEVGYLADFTDFEYLGLGTAPLLNPAAGYQRFDAWLGLRVFY
;
A
#
# COMPACT_ATOMS: atom_id res chain seq x y z
N MET A 1 7.14 23.39 -23.14
CA MET A 1 7.63 23.93 -21.85
C MET A 1 6.52 24.70 -21.14
N CYS A 2 5.49 24.02 -20.62
CA CYS A 2 4.45 24.66 -19.81
C CYS A 2 4.11 23.80 -18.57
N TYR A 3 5.14 23.46 -17.77
CA TYR A 3 4.95 22.77 -16.49
C TYR A 3 4.49 23.71 -15.36
N GLY A 4 4.62 25.03 -15.53
CA GLY A 4 4.34 26.00 -14.47
C GLY A 4 2.87 26.11 -14.06
N SER A 5 1.94 25.98 -14.98
CA SER A 5 0.51 26.22 -14.71
C SER A 5 -0.22 25.05 -14.05
N LYS A 6 0.28 23.83 -14.18
CA LYS A 6 -0.34 22.63 -13.57
C LYS A 6 0.19 22.34 -12.16
N LEU A 7 1.32 22.91 -11.76
CA LEU A 7 1.94 22.73 -10.43
C LEU A 7 1.35 23.64 -9.35
N GLU A 8 0.84 24.82 -9.71
CA GLU A 8 0.29 25.79 -8.76
C GLU A 8 -0.86 25.24 -7.91
N PRO A 9 -1.89 24.55 -8.48
CA PRO A 9 -2.97 24.01 -7.66
C PRO A 9 -2.53 22.88 -6.71
N ALA A 10 -1.57 22.05 -7.12
CA ALA A 10 -1.04 20.97 -6.30
C ALA A 10 -0.22 21.48 -5.12
N LEU A 11 0.62 22.49 -5.34
CA LEU A 11 1.37 23.17 -4.30
C LEU A 11 0.48 23.99 -3.36
N ALA A 12 -0.56 24.62 -3.89
CA ALA A 12 -1.55 25.35 -3.09
C ALA A 12 -2.36 24.42 -2.18
N LEU A 13 -2.76 23.23 -2.66
CA LEU A 13 -3.42 22.20 -1.85
C LEU A 13 -2.50 21.66 -0.74
N LEU A 14 -1.24 21.40 -1.04
CA LEU A 14 -0.26 20.95 -0.06
C LEU A 14 0.04 22.04 0.99
N ALA A 15 0.21 23.27 0.55
CA ALA A 15 0.44 24.42 1.44
C ALA A 15 -0.80 24.74 2.31
N GLY A 16 -2.00 24.65 1.73
CA GLY A 16 -3.27 24.80 2.46
C GLY A 16 -3.46 23.70 3.51
N PHE A 17 -3.09 22.46 3.19
CA PHE A 17 -3.13 21.34 4.11
C PHE A 17 -2.14 21.49 5.26
N VAL A 18 -0.91 21.91 4.99
CA VAL A 18 0.11 22.19 6.03
C VAL A 18 -0.33 23.37 6.91
N ALA A 19 -0.88 24.44 6.34
CA ALA A 19 -1.38 25.59 7.10
C ALA A 19 -2.57 25.20 7.99
N PHE A 20 -3.48 24.36 7.51
CA PHE A 20 -4.62 23.83 8.28
C PHE A 20 -4.15 22.96 9.45
N LEU A 21 -3.11 22.13 9.25
CA LEU A 21 -2.50 21.33 10.32
C LEU A 21 -1.91 22.19 11.47
N CYS A 22 -1.39 23.38 11.14
CA CYS A 22 -0.83 24.29 12.15
C CYS A 22 -1.88 25.08 12.94
N SER A 23 -3.09 25.28 12.40
CA SER A 23 -4.14 26.10 13.00
C SER A 23 -5.18 25.35 13.84
N ALA A 24 -5.26 24.02 13.73
CA ALA A 24 -6.32 23.21 14.33
C ALA A 24 -5.95 22.57 15.68
N LEU A 25 -5.57 23.33 16.69
CA LEU A 25 -5.22 22.80 18.02
C LEU A 25 -6.15 23.33 19.15
N PRO A 26 -7.27 22.65 19.47
CA PRO A 26 -7.99 22.88 20.70
C PRO A 26 -7.40 22.12 21.91
N PRO A 27 -7.64 22.53 23.16
CA PRO A 27 -7.10 21.89 24.36
C PRO A 27 -7.76 20.53 24.67
N ALA A 28 -6.97 19.56 25.10
CA ALA A 28 -7.33 18.15 25.20
C ALA A 28 -7.51 17.63 26.63
N THR A 29 -8.35 16.61 26.74
CA THR A 29 -8.39 15.63 27.86
C THR A 29 -8.14 14.22 27.32
N ALA A 30 -7.44 13.40 28.09
CA ALA A 30 -6.76 12.18 27.68
C ALA A 30 -7.66 10.93 27.51
N GLY A 31 -7.29 10.09 26.56
CA GLY A 31 -7.77 8.71 26.39
C GLY A 31 -7.09 8.07 25.16
N ALA A 32 -6.23 7.10 25.38
CA ALA A 32 -5.34 6.56 24.38
C ALA A 32 -5.98 5.45 23.54
N GLN A 33 -5.79 5.51 22.22
CA GLN A 33 -5.27 4.45 21.35
C GLN A 33 -5.30 4.93 19.90
N GLY A 34 -4.12 5.19 19.31
CA GLY A 34 -3.99 5.56 17.91
C GLY A 34 -3.81 4.31 17.07
N GLY A 35 -4.78 3.97 16.23
CA GLY A 35 -4.61 3.10 15.08
C GLY A 35 -4.36 3.94 13.84
N GLY A 36 -3.39 3.57 13.01
CA GLY A 36 -3.26 4.12 11.66
C GLY A 36 -4.49 3.79 10.83
N ILE A 37 -4.71 4.52 9.74
CA ILE A 37 -5.76 4.26 8.77
C ILE A 37 -5.42 2.97 7.98
N ASP A 38 -5.28 1.87 8.68
CA ASP A 38 -5.43 0.56 8.11
C ASP A 38 -6.90 0.20 8.37
N ARG A 39 -7.70 0.13 7.32
CA ARG A 39 -9.08 -0.32 7.37
C ARG A 39 -9.14 -1.81 7.64
N GLY A 40 -8.29 -2.30 8.52
CA GLY A 40 -8.45 -3.62 9.08
C GLY A 40 -9.84 -3.74 9.68
N PRO A 41 -10.43 -4.91 9.75
CA PRO A 41 -11.71 -5.14 10.39
C PRO A 41 -11.66 -4.52 11.78
N ALA A 42 -12.64 -3.65 12.09
CA ALA A 42 -12.71 -3.01 13.38
C ALA A 42 -12.91 -4.11 14.42
N GLU A 43 -11.96 -4.27 15.31
CA GLU A 43 -12.02 -5.29 16.36
C GLU A 43 -13.09 -4.87 17.38
N GLY A 44 -14.15 -5.68 17.49
CA GLY A 44 -15.15 -5.63 18.54
C GLY A 44 -14.70 -6.37 19.80
N PRO A 45 -15.61 -6.62 20.76
CA PRO A 45 -15.29 -7.39 21.97
C PRO A 45 -14.89 -8.85 21.70
N GLY A 46 -15.31 -9.41 20.56
CA GLY A 46 -14.98 -10.75 20.13
C GLY A 46 -15.69 -11.89 20.91
N PHE A 47 -15.83 -13.03 20.28
CA PHE A 47 -16.29 -14.27 20.93
C PHE A 47 -15.11 -15.15 21.29
N LYS A 48 -14.98 -15.54 22.54
CA LYS A 48 -13.95 -16.47 22.99
C LYS A 48 -14.41 -17.92 22.81
N ALA A 49 -13.61 -18.70 22.07
CA ALA A 49 -13.79 -20.14 21.89
C ALA A 49 -12.48 -20.86 22.31
N GLY A 50 -12.35 -21.18 23.57
CA GLY A 50 -11.15 -21.73 24.16
C GLY A 50 -9.99 -20.73 24.14
N ARG A 51 -8.94 -20.99 23.32
CA ARG A 51 -7.80 -20.09 23.10
C ARG A 51 -7.96 -19.19 21.89
N LEU A 52 -9.06 -19.30 21.17
CA LEU A 52 -9.34 -18.49 20.00
C LEU A 52 -10.33 -17.38 20.35
N VAL A 53 -10.14 -16.24 19.73
CA VAL A 53 -11.07 -15.12 19.72
C VAL A 53 -11.52 -14.89 18.28
N LEU A 54 -12.82 -14.77 18.09
CA LEU A 54 -13.47 -14.59 16.81
C LEU A 54 -14.08 -13.19 16.77
N HIS A 55 -13.77 -12.42 15.73
CA HIS A 55 -14.31 -11.09 15.48
C HIS A 55 -15.09 -11.07 14.16
N PRO A 56 -16.39 -11.38 14.18
CA PRO A 56 -17.22 -11.22 13.01
C PRO A 56 -17.60 -9.76 12.79
N GLY A 57 -17.76 -9.36 11.55
CA GLY A 57 -18.23 -8.04 11.22
C GLY A 57 -18.95 -7.96 9.88
N LEU A 58 -19.76 -6.91 9.75
CA LEU A 58 -20.53 -6.59 8.57
C LEU A 58 -20.45 -5.10 8.32
N ALA A 59 -20.21 -4.70 7.08
CA ALA A 59 -20.25 -3.30 6.67
C ALA A 59 -21.20 -3.13 5.48
N LEU A 60 -22.06 -2.13 5.55
CA LEU A 60 -22.90 -1.67 4.43
C LEU A 60 -22.44 -0.27 4.06
N GLU A 61 -22.04 -0.08 2.82
CA GLU A 61 -21.44 1.15 2.32
C GLU A 61 -22.14 1.61 1.04
N GLY A 62 -22.52 2.88 0.98
CA GLY A 62 -22.93 3.57 -0.24
C GLY A 62 -21.87 4.56 -0.65
N GLY A 63 -21.56 4.65 -1.93
CA GLY A 63 -20.54 5.55 -2.42
C GLY A 63 -20.86 6.12 -3.79
N TYR A 64 -20.26 7.25 -4.07
CA TYR A 64 -20.24 7.92 -5.38
C TYR A 64 -18.80 7.99 -5.87
N ASP A 65 -18.61 7.75 -7.14
CA ASP A 65 -17.33 7.78 -7.83
C ASP A 65 -17.51 8.54 -9.13
N SER A 66 -16.83 9.67 -9.27
CA SER A 66 -17.01 10.58 -10.42
C SER A 66 -16.36 10.07 -11.70
N ASN A 67 -15.40 9.13 -11.59
CA ASN A 67 -14.65 8.64 -12.74
C ASN A 67 -14.22 7.18 -12.50
N VAL A 68 -15.16 6.28 -12.79
CA VAL A 68 -15.02 4.84 -12.52
C VAL A 68 -13.90 4.20 -13.33
N PHE A 69 -13.69 4.68 -14.56
CA PHE A 69 -12.71 4.11 -15.49
C PHE A 69 -11.40 4.89 -15.56
N LEU A 70 -11.27 6.00 -14.81
CA LEU A 70 -10.09 6.85 -14.80
C LEU A 70 -9.75 7.43 -16.18
N GLU A 71 -10.74 8.00 -16.82
CA GLU A 71 -10.64 8.62 -18.16
C GLU A 71 -10.37 10.12 -18.03
N ASP A 72 -9.64 10.69 -19.00
CA ASP A 72 -9.36 12.14 -19.08
C ASP A 72 -10.54 12.91 -19.67
N ALA A 73 -11.23 12.30 -20.64
CA ALA A 73 -12.42 12.82 -21.29
C ALA A 73 -13.55 11.78 -21.23
N ASP A 74 -14.79 12.23 -21.27
CA ASP A 74 -15.99 11.40 -21.18
C ASP A 74 -16.04 10.57 -19.86
N GLU A 75 -15.71 11.23 -18.75
CA GLU A 75 -15.70 10.62 -17.41
C GLU A 75 -17.04 9.92 -17.12
N THR A 76 -16.95 8.67 -16.67
CA THR A 76 -18.12 7.88 -16.28
C THR A 76 -18.26 7.86 -14.77
N ASP A 77 -19.33 8.45 -14.26
CA ASP A 77 -19.65 8.40 -12.83
C ASP A 77 -20.55 7.21 -12.46
N SER A 78 -20.55 6.84 -11.20
CA SER A 78 -21.40 5.76 -10.70
C SER A 78 -21.68 5.85 -9.21
N PHE A 79 -22.90 5.42 -8.83
CA PHE A 79 -23.22 5.10 -7.45
C PHE A 79 -22.98 3.61 -7.18
N ILE A 80 -22.30 3.31 -6.08
CA ILE A 80 -21.88 1.96 -5.74
C ILE A 80 -22.41 1.60 -4.35
N LEU A 81 -23.10 0.47 -4.25
CA LEU A 81 -23.48 -0.13 -2.99
C LEU A 81 -22.57 -1.32 -2.71
N ARG A 82 -21.95 -1.36 -1.53
CA ARG A 82 -21.06 -2.42 -1.11
C ARG A 82 -21.54 -3.04 0.19
N LEU A 83 -21.68 -4.35 0.21
CA LEU A 83 -21.88 -5.14 1.41
C LEU A 83 -20.62 -5.96 1.65
N THR A 84 -20.00 -5.81 2.80
CA THR A 84 -18.77 -6.52 3.16
C THR A 84 -18.99 -7.29 4.45
N GLY A 85 -18.94 -8.62 4.40
CA GLY A 85 -18.83 -9.47 5.57
C GLY A 85 -17.38 -9.87 5.81
N TYR A 86 -16.97 -9.96 7.07
CA TYR A 86 -15.66 -10.45 7.45
C TYR A 86 -15.68 -11.23 8.75
N LEU A 87 -14.72 -12.11 8.91
CA LEU A 87 -14.47 -12.87 10.12
C LEU A 87 -12.97 -12.91 10.38
N ASP A 88 -12.54 -12.37 11.50
CA ASP A 88 -11.18 -12.54 12.00
C ASP A 88 -11.15 -13.55 13.14
N VAL A 89 -10.13 -14.39 13.17
CA VAL A 89 -9.88 -15.40 14.18
C VAL A 89 -8.43 -15.29 14.62
N ALA A 90 -8.21 -15.14 15.91
CA ALA A 90 -6.85 -15.04 16.46
C ALA A 90 -6.71 -15.85 17.74
N THR A 91 -5.48 -16.28 18.06
CA THR A 91 -5.17 -16.80 19.38
C THR A 91 -5.14 -15.68 20.40
N GLU A 92 -5.64 -15.94 21.60
CA GLU A 92 -5.65 -14.99 22.70
C GLU A 92 -4.23 -14.41 22.91
N GLY A 93 -4.11 -13.07 22.95
CA GLY A 93 -2.82 -12.35 23.07
C GLY A 93 -2.19 -11.90 21.75
N THR A 94 -2.62 -12.37 20.59
CA THR A 94 -2.21 -11.85 19.27
C THR A 94 -2.99 -10.62 18.84
N GLU A 95 -4.18 -10.41 19.39
CA GLU A 95 -5.09 -9.31 19.06
C GLU A 95 -4.48 -7.91 19.29
N ARG A 96 -3.57 -7.78 20.26
CA ARG A 96 -2.96 -6.51 20.66
C ARG A 96 -1.61 -6.22 20.03
N GLN A 97 -1.11 -7.10 19.18
CA GLN A 97 0.17 -6.90 18.50
C GLN A 97 0.06 -6.12 17.18
N SER A 98 -1.10 -5.55 16.89
CA SER A 98 -1.25 -4.64 15.77
C SER A 98 -0.40 -3.39 16.01
N GLN A 99 0.69 -3.31 15.24
CA GLN A 99 1.47 -2.11 15.00
C GLN A 99 2.15 -1.42 16.21
N GLY A 100 3.35 -1.87 16.54
CA GLY A 100 4.39 -1.00 17.11
C GLY A 100 4.51 -0.96 18.62
N GLU A 101 3.80 -1.77 19.39
CA GLU A 101 4.13 -1.97 20.78
C GLU A 101 5.05 -3.18 20.96
N THR A 102 6.29 -2.91 21.33
CA THR A 102 7.22 -3.90 21.86
C THR A 102 6.69 -4.41 23.20
N ASN A 103 5.70 -5.29 23.18
CA ASN A 103 5.24 -5.95 24.38
C ASN A 103 6.37 -6.82 24.91
N LYS A 104 6.76 -6.57 26.17
CA LYS A 104 7.77 -7.33 26.93
C LYS A 104 7.34 -8.78 27.26
N ALA A 105 6.15 -9.19 26.86
CA ALA A 105 5.67 -10.55 27.04
C ALA A 105 6.46 -11.53 26.16
N GLU A 106 6.81 -12.68 26.71
CA GLU A 106 7.40 -13.75 25.89
C GLU A 106 6.39 -14.18 24.83
N PRO A 107 6.84 -14.37 23.57
CA PRO A 107 5.95 -14.80 22.50
C PRO A 107 5.37 -16.18 22.85
N GLN A 108 4.09 -16.33 22.67
CA GLN A 108 3.44 -17.63 22.83
C GLN A 108 4.09 -18.66 21.89
N LYS A 109 4.17 -19.93 22.33
CA LYS A 109 4.79 -21.00 21.54
C LYS A 109 4.13 -21.19 20.17
N ILE A 110 2.83 -20.99 20.10
CA ILE A 110 2.06 -21.05 18.86
C ILE A 110 1.15 -19.82 18.83
N GLN A 111 1.21 -19.07 17.72
CA GLN A 111 0.35 -17.94 17.45
C GLN A 111 -0.33 -18.17 16.10
N PHE A 112 -1.62 -17.87 16.04
CA PHE A 112 -2.42 -17.96 14.84
C PHE A 112 -3.28 -16.71 14.71
N ARG A 113 -3.36 -16.17 13.50
CA ARG A 113 -4.35 -15.19 13.09
C ARG A 113 -4.82 -15.56 11.69
N GLY A 114 -6.10 -15.47 11.45
CA GLY A 114 -6.67 -15.65 10.13
C GLY A 114 -7.85 -14.74 9.96
N GLY A 115 -8.12 -14.31 8.74
CA GLY A 115 -9.26 -13.50 8.42
C GLY A 115 -9.79 -13.82 7.04
N LEU A 116 -11.09 -13.70 6.89
CA LEU A 116 -11.81 -13.92 5.65
C LEU A 116 -12.79 -12.78 5.43
N GLY A 117 -12.77 -12.21 4.25
CA GLY A 117 -13.72 -11.19 3.80
C GLY A 117 -14.15 -11.44 2.35
N ALA A 118 -15.03 -10.60 1.83
CA ALA A 118 -15.57 -10.76 0.48
C ALA A 118 -14.51 -10.72 -0.63
N SER A 119 -13.40 -10.00 -0.40
CA SER A 119 -12.33 -9.81 -1.39
C SER A 119 -10.93 -10.10 -0.86
N TYR A 120 -10.82 -10.68 0.32
CA TYR A 120 -9.54 -11.05 0.91
C TYR A 120 -9.66 -12.30 1.79
N ALA A 121 -8.55 -13.01 1.93
CA ALA A 121 -8.33 -14.00 2.97
C ALA A 121 -6.87 -13.90 3.42
N HIS A 122 -6.62 -14.08 4.71
CA HIS A 122 -5.26 -14.16 5.21
C HIS A 122 -5.12 -15.18 6.32
N VAL A 123 -3.95 -15.77 6.43
CA VAL A 123 -3.54 -16.67 7.50
C VAL A 123 -2.11 -16.29 7.89
N ASP A 124 -1.92 -15.99 9.16
CA ASP A 124 -0.61 -15.82 9.78
C ASP A 124 -0.44 -16.87 10.87
N PHE A 125 0.62 -17.64 10.79
CA PHE A 125 0.98 -18.64 11.76
C PHE A 125 2.41 -18.43 12.22
N ALA A 126 2.65 -18.43 13.53
CA ALA A 126 3.99 -18.37 14.08
C ALA A 126 4.20 -19.51 15.09
N TYR A 127 5.29 -20.24 14.91
CA TYR A 127 5.77 -21.25 15.83
C TYR A 127 7.08 -20.76 16.48
N ASN A 128 7.04 -20.57 17.79
CA ASN A 128 8.14 -20.07 18.62
C ASN A 128 8.62 -21.18 19.55
N PRO A 129 9.47 -22.13 19.08
CA PRO A 129 9.98 -23.23 19.91
C PRO A 129 10.88 -22.73 21.05
N SER A 130 11.47 -21.55 20.88
CA SER A 130 12.32 -20.90 21.88
C SER A 130 12.24 -19.36 21.75
N PRO A 131 12.65 -18.60 22.77
CA PRO A 131 12.70 -17.14 22.71
C PRO A 131 13.65 -16.58 21.64
N VAL A 132 14.57 -17.40 21.14
CA VAL A 132 15.60 -16.98 20.16
C VAL A 132 15.30 -17.44 18.75
N PHE A 133 14.27 -18.26 18.52
CA PHE A 133 13.95 -18.77 17.21
C PHE A 133 12.44 -18.76 16.97
N SER A 134 12.04 -18.32 15.77
CA SER A 134 10.65 -18.35 15.30
C SER A 134 10.59 -18.83 13.86
N LEU A 135 9.55 -19.58 13.53
CA LEU A 135 9.12 -19.93 12.19
C LEU A 135 7.78 -19.23 11.95
N GLU A 136 7.72 -18.40 10.91
CA GLU A 136 6.53 -17.64 10.57
C GLU A 136 6.06 -18.04 9.17
N VAL A 137 4.78 -18.37 9.04
CA VAL A 137 4.13 -18.69 7.77
C VAL A 137 3.01 -17.71 7.57
N ARG A 138 2.93 -17.14 6.38
CA ARG A 138 1.86 -16.22 5.99
C ARG A 138 1.31 -16.63 4.64
N ASP A 139 0.00 -16.59 4.51
CA ASP A 139 -0.69 -16.64 3.23
C ASP A 139 -1.71 -15.53 3.17
N THR A 140 -1.76 -14.81 2.05
CA THR A 140 -2.67 -13.68 1.86
C THR A 140 -3.23 -13.74 0.45
N PHE A 141 -4.53 -13.82 0.35
CA PHE A 141 -5.26 -13.68 -0.90
C PHE A 141 -6.02 -12.36 -0.92
N ARG A 142 -5.93 -11.63 -2.03
CA ARG A 142 -6.69 -10.40 -2.28
C ARG A 142 -7.24 -10.41 -3.69
N ARG A 143 -8.51 -10.06 -3.82
CA ARG A 143 -9.13 -9.76 -5.09
C ARG A 143 -9.38 -8.25 -5.19
N THR A 144 -8.91 -7.62 -6.24
CA THR A 144 -9.10 -6.20 -6.52
C THR A 144 -9.84 -6.07 -7.83
N VAL A 145 -11.01 -5.44 -7.81
CA VAL A 145 -11.79 -5.16 -9.04
C VAL A 145 -11.35 -3.84 -9.67
N ARG A 146 -10.63 -3.01 -8.88
CA ARG A 146 -10.06 -1.74 -9.31
C ARG A 146 -8.62 -1.64 -8.81
N PRO A 147 -7.62 -1.94 -9.63
CA PRO A 147 -6.22 -1.89 -9.23
C PRO A 147 -5.75 -0.49 -8.84
N PHE A 148 -6.41 0.55 -9.31
CA PHE A 148 -6.05 1.95 -9.06
C PHE A 148 -6.45 2.48 -7.68
N SER A 149 -7.30 1.81 -6.94
CA SER A 149 -7.59 2.18 -5.55
C SER A 149 -6.44 1.85 -4.59
N ASN A 150 -5.43 1.12 -5.05
CA ASN A 150 -4.23 0.82 -4.29
C ASN A 150 -3.09 1.76 -4.71
N PRO A 151 -2.64 2.70 -3.86
CA PRO A 151 -1.52 3.59 -4.17
C PRO A 151 -0.19 2.87 -4.40
N ASN A 152 -0.16 1.55 -4.21
CA ASN A 152 1.00 0.70 -4.46
C ASN A 152 0.95 -0.01 -5.83
N THR A 153 -0.14 0.09 -6.57
CA THR A 153 -0.23 -0.40 -7.95
C THR A 153 0.06 0.74 -8.91
N VAL A 154 1.05 0.55 -9.73
CA VAL A 154 1.79 1.60 -10.42
C VAL A 154 1.20 1.97 -11.78
N ASP A 155 0.14 1.31 -12.22
CA ASP A 155 -0.26 1.46 -13.59
C ASP A 155 -1.45 2.39 -13.77
N GLY A 156 -1.13 3.57 -14.25
CA GLY A 156 -2.07 4.54 -14.76
C GLY A 156 -2.70 4.14 -16.10
N THR A 157 -3.07 2.88 -16.26
CA THR A 157 -3.90 2.45 -17.37
C THR A 157 -5.37 2.51 -16.95
N SER A 158 -6.19 3.16 -17.73
CA SER A 158 -7.63 3.39 -17.51
C SER A 158 -8.48 2.12 -17.66
N PHE A 159 -8.05 0.97 -17.14
CA PHE A 159 -8.76 -0.28 -17.34
C PHE A 159 -9.32 -0.83 -16.03
N SER A 160 -10.63 -1.07 -16.03
CA SER A 160 -11.28 -1.82 -14.95
C SER A 160 -11.08 -3.31 -15.20
N TYR A 161 -10.28 -3.97 -14.35
CA TYR A 161 -10.08 -5.42 -14.41
C TYR A 161 -10.11 -6.05 -13.03
N GLY A 162 -10.54 -7.30 -12.96
CA GLY A 162 -10.41 -8.13 -11.76
C GLY A 162 -9.00 -8.69 -11.67
N LEU A 163 -8.25 -8.33 -10.64
CA LEU A 163 -6.93 -8.87 -10.33
C LEU A 163 -7.01 -9.68 -9.05
N ASN A 164 -6.58 -10.93 -9.13
CA ASN A 164 -6.40 -11.81 -8.00
C ASN A 164 -4.92 -11.88 -7.65
N HIS A 165 -4.59 -11.62 -6.41
CA HIS A 165 -3.23 -11.67 -5.88
C HIS A 165 -3.20 -12.64 -4.71
N ASN A 166 -2.32 -13.64 -4.77
CA ASN A 166 -2.01 -14.53 -3.66
C ASN A 166 -0.53 -14.39 -3.31
N LEU A 167 -0.22 -14.29 -2.03
CA LEU A 167 1.13 -14.23 -1.49
C LEU A 167 1.28 -15.25 -0.37
N ALA A 168 2.06 -16.31 -0.62
CA ALA A 168 2.51 -17.24 0.39
C ALA A 168 3.95 -16.90 0.81
N ALA A 169 4.22 -16.89 2.11
CA ALA A 169 5.54 -16.56 2.66
C ALA A 169 5.91 -17.46 3.84
N LEU A 170 7.20 -17.76 3.93
CA LEU A 170 7.83 -18.49 5.02
C LEU A 170 9.04 -17.70 5.49
N ASP A 171 9.12 -17.40 6.78
CA ASP A 171 10.21 -16.68 7.39
C ASP A 171 10.82 -17.47 8.56
N LEU A 172 12.14 -17.52 8.61
CA LEU A 172 12.94 -17.98 9.74
C LEU A 172 13.51 -16.76 10.46
N VAL A 173 13.25 -16.64 11.74
CA VAL A 173 13.71 -15.51 12.56
C VAL A 173 14.58 -16.01 13.68
N GLY A 174 15.81 -15.53 13.70
CA GLY A 174 16.79 -15.79 14.77
C GLY A 174 17.04 -14.53 15.59
N ARG A 175 17.06 -14.66 16.92
CA ARG A 175 17.30 -13.55 17.85
C ARG A 175 18.43 -13.89 18.80
N SER A 176 19.28 -12.92 19.10
CA SER A 176 20.23 -13.06 20.19
C SER A 176 19.48 -13.17 21.53
N LYS A 177 20.08 -13.82 22.53
CA LYS A 177 19.53 -13.90 23.90
C LYS A 177 19.27 -12.53 24.51
N SER A 178 20.10 -11.54 24.19
CA SER A 178 19.94 -10.14 24.61
C SER A 178 18.89 -9.38 23.82
N LYS A 179 18.29 -9.97 22.74
CA LYS A 179 17.36 -9.33 21.79
C LYS A 179 17.94 -8.08 21.09
N VAL A 180 19.26 -7.89 21.15
CA VAL A 180 19.98 -6.78 20.49
C VAL A 180 20.11 -7.03 19.00
N LEU A 181 20.33 -8.29 18.60
CA LEU A 181 20.43 -8.69 17.20
C LEU A 181 19.25 -9.59 16.84
N GLU A 182 18.65 -9.30 15.69
CA GLU A 182 17.63 -10.14 15.06
C GLU A 182 17.98 -10.32 13.59
N GLY A 183 18.09 -11.55 13.14
CA GLY A 183 18.26 -11.94 11.75
C GLY A 183 16.98 -12.61 11.24
N ARG A 184 16.60 -12.30 10.02
CA ARG A 184 15.48 -12.91 9.32
C ARG A 184 15.91 -13.32 7.93
N VAL A 185 15.52 -14.51 7.51
CA VAL A 185 15.61 -14.97 6.12
C VAL A 185 14.32 -15.67 5.76
N GLY A 186 13.84 -15.44 4.56
CA GLY A 186 12.55 -15.97 4.13
C GLY A 186 12.52 -16.36 2.67
N TYR A 187 11.39 -16.91 2.31
CA TYR A 187 10.99 -17.15 0.94
C TYR A 187 9.52 -16.76 0.79
N SER A 188 9.19 -16.07 -0.29
CA SER A 188 7.80 -15.82 -0.63
C SER A 188 7.51 -16.08 -2.10
N HIS A 189 6.30 -16.52 -2.37
CA HIS A 189 5.76 -16.79 -3.69
C HIS A 189 4.50 -15.98 -3.86
N ALA A 190 4.49 -15.09 -4.85
CA ALA A 190 3.31 -14.31 -5.22
C ALA A 190 2.80 -14.77 -6.57
N LEU A 191 1.48 -14.92 -6.68
CA LEU A 191 0.74 -15.19 -7.89
C LEU A 191 -0.18 -14.02 -8.18
N GLU A 192 -0.16 -13.52 -9.40
CA GLU A 192 -1.07 -12.51 -9.91
C GLU A 192 -1.76 -13.03 -11.16
N PHE A 193 -3.09 -13.02 -11.16
CA PHE A 193 -3.86 -13.47 -12.31
C PHE A 193 -5.12 -12.62 -12.48
N PHE A 194 -5.39 -12.34 -13.76
CA PHE A 194 -6.51 -11.52 -14.19
C PHE A 194 -7.72 -12.38 -14.52
N ASP A 195 -8.92 -11.90 -14.16
CA ASP A 195 -10.18 -12.59 -14.47
C ASP A 195 -10.52 -12.52 -15.96
N ALA A 196 -10.27 -11.36 -16.57
CA ALA A 196 -10.59 -11.13 -17.97
C ALA A 196 -9.51 -11.70 -18.90
N GLU A 197 -9.91 -12.49 -19.88
CA GLU A 197 -9.03 -13.15 -20.86
C GLU A 197 -8.11 -12.15 -21.58
N VAL A 198 -8.62 -10.97 -21.91
CA VAL A 198 -7.87 -9.89 -22.58
C VAL A 198 -6.67 -9.37 -21.77
N TYR A 199 -6.61 -9.61 -20.45
CA TYR A 199 -5.52 -9.19 -19.58
C TYR A 199 -4.67 -10.34 -19.05
N GLN A 200 -4.96 -11.59 -19.44
CA GLN A 200 -4.22 -12.77 -18.94
C GLN A 200 -2.74 -12.79 -19.34
N TYR A 201 -2.35 -12.00 -20.34
CA TYR A 201 -0.93 -11.78 -20.67
C TYR A 201 -0.15 -11.17 -19.49
N GLY A 202 -0.83 -10.49 -18.56
CA GLY A 202 -0.26 -9.94 -17.33
C GLY A 202 -0.13 -10.96 -16.19
N ASN A 203 -0.66 -12.19 -16.36
CA ASN A 203 -0.54 -13.23 -15.35
C ASN A 203 0.92 -13.54 -15.07
N ASN A 204 1.29 -13.49 -13.80
CA ASN A 204 2.68 -13.68 -13.41
C ASN A 204 2.84 -14.38 -12.08
N MET A 205 4.01 -14.95 -11.88
CA MET A 205 4.48 -15.46 -10.61
C MET A 205 5.79 -14.77 -10.20
N THR A 206 5.90 -14.43 -8.95
CA THR A 206 7.09 -13.79 -8.40
C THR A 206 7.61 -14.58 -7.21
N HIS A 207 8.85 -15.04 -7.31
CA HIS A 207 9.60 -15.66 -6.22
C HIS A 207 10.49 -14.61 -5.57
N ARG A 208 10.49 -14.53 -4.23
CA ARG A 208 11.31 -13.57 -3.48
C ARG A 208 12.06 -14.27 -2.36
N VAL A 209 13.29 -13.87 -2.18
CA VAL A 209 14.13 -14.28 -1.04
C VAL A 209 14.51 -13.02 -0.28
N PRO A 210 13.74 -12.65 0.75
CA PRO A 210 14.09 -11.57 1.65
C PRO A 210 15.08 -12.03 2.70
N ALA A 211 16.03 -11.15 3.08
CA ALA A 211 16.89 -11.29 4.23
C ALA A 211 17.02 -9.95 4.94
N SER A 212 17.08 -9.96 6.26
CA SER A 212 17.34 -8.75 7.03
C SER A 212 18.12 -9.02 8.30
N LEU A 213 18.88 -8.01 8.72
CA LEU A 213 19.59 -7.99 9.99
C LEU A 213 19.26 -6.69 10.72
N SER A 214 18.69 -6.80 11.91
CA SER A 214 18.34 -5.69 12.77
C SER A 214 19.27 -5.65 13.98
N TRP A 215 19.91 -4.51 14.20
CA TRP A 215 20.75 -4.23 15.35
C TRP A 215 20.13 -3.12 16.21
N ARG A 216 19.62 -3.50 17.38
CA ARG A 216 19.05 -2.58 18.38
C ARG A 216 20.16 -2.06 19.27
N PHE A 217 20.78 -0.95 18.93
CA PHE A 217 21.87 -0.36 19.69
C PHE A 217 21.37 0.48 20.89
N PHE A 218 20.09 0.94 20.85
CA PHE A 218 19.36 1.49 21.97
C PHE A 218 18.01 0.79 22.14
N PRO A 219 17.37 0.85 23.32
CA PRO A 219 16.07 0.21 23.56
C PRO A 219 14.97 0.64 22.58
N THR A 220 15.07 1.89 22.07
CA THR A 220 14.08 2.50 21.17
C THR A 220 14.61 2.71 19.76
N SER A 221 15.84 2.27 19.44
CA SER A 221 16.48 2.57 18.15
C SER A 221 17.20 1.37 17.59
N ALA A 222 17.02 1.14 16.29
CA ALA A 222 17.65 0.05 15.55
C ALA A 222 18.17 0.52 14.19
N LEU A 223 19.28 -0.09 13.77
CA LEU A 223 19.72 -0.13 12.38
C LEU A 223 19.26 -1.44 11.76
N ILE A 224 18.69 -1.36 10.57
CA ILE A 224 18.15 -2.51 9.86
C ILE A 224 18.77 -2.52 8.46
N TYR A 225 19.54 -3.56 8.19
CA TYR A 225 19.96 -3.89 6.83
C TYR A 225 18.95 -4.85 6.24
N SER A 226 18.47 -4.58 5.02
CA SER A 226 17.52 -5.41 4.29
C SER A 226 18.03 -5.70 2.89
N PHE A 227 17.89 -6.94 2.48
CA PHE A 227 18.19 -7.41 1.14
C PHE A 227 17.02 -8.22 0.61
N VAL A 228 16.64 -8.01 -0.65
CA VAL A 228 15.61 -8.80 -1.34
C VAL A 228 16.07 -9.11 -2.75
N TYR A 229 16.08 -10.39 -3.07
CA TYR A 229 16.14 -10.87 -4.44
C TYR A 229 14.74 -11.28 -4.88
N ALA A 230 14.31 -10.91 -6.07
CA ALA A 230 13.04 -11.31 -6.64
C ALA A 230 13.21 -11.74 -8.10
N LYS A 231 12.57 -12.84 -8.46
CA LYS A 231 12.44 -13.31 -9.84
C LYS A 231 10.96 -13.34 -10.21
N GLN A 232 10.59 -12.63 -11.27
CA GLN A 232 9.24 -12.58 -11.81
C GLN A 232 9.20 -13.22 -13.19
N ASN A 233 8.25 -14.13 -13.38
CA ASN A 233 8.00 -14.79 -14.66
C ASN A 233 6.54 -14.56 -15.04
N PHE A 234 6.31 -14.16 -16.28
CA PHE A 234 4.98 -14.06 -16.88
C PHE A 234 4.57 -15.42 -17.46
N THR A 235 3.33 -15.86 -17.21
CA THR A 235 2.88 -17.22 -17.54
C THR A 235 2.29 -17.34 -18.93
N ASN A 236 1.73 -16.25 -19.48
CA ASN A 236 1.07 -16.25 -20.79
C ASN A 236 1.59 -15.11 -21.68
N PRO A 237 2.89 -15.07 -21.98
CA PRO A 237 3.46 -13.95 -22.73
C PRO A 237 3.01 -13.85 -24.20
N ASP A 238 2.48 -14.94 -24.80
CA ASP A 238 2.34 -15.06 -26.26
C ASP A 238 0.89 -15.08 -26.79
N GLU A 239 -0.14 -15.06 -25.92
CA GLU A 239 -1.50 -15.42 -26.38
C GLU A 239 -2.30 -14.32 -27.08
N ILE A 240 -1.94 -13.03 -26.95
CA ILE A 240 -2.81 -11.94 -27.44
C ILE A 240 -2.19 -11.07 -28.52
N LEU A 241 -0.88 -11.03 -28.61
CA LEU A 241 -0.18 -10.26 -29.62
C LEU A 241 0.81 -11.15 -30.34
N ALA A 242 0.75 -11.20 -31.67
CA ALA A 242 1.73 -11.86 -32.52
C ALA A 242 3.16 -11.26 -32.39
N SER A 243 3.48 -10.64 -31.30
CA SER A 243 4.72 -9.94 -30.99
C SER A 243 5.15 -10.22 -29.56
N PRO A 244 6.47 -10.33 -29.27
CA PRO A 244 6.99 -10.50 -27.92
C PRO A 244 6.52 -9.35 -27.04
N THR A 245 6.05 -9.71 -25.88
CA THR A 245 5.24 -8.90 -24.98
C THR A 245 5.95 -7.68 -24.40
N LEU A 246 5.18 -6.63 -24.14
CA LEU A 246 5.52 -5.48 -23.30
C LEU A 246 6.02 -5.89 -21.90
N LEU A 247 5.69 -7.11 -21.49
CA LEU A 247 5.99 -7.64 -20.18
C LEU A 247 7.12 -8.65 -20.31
N SER A 248 8.23 -8.39 -19.67
CA SER A 248 9.38 -9.30 -19.71
C SER A 248 9.69 -9.91 -18.36
N ASP A 249 10.08 -11.19 -18.40
CA ASP A 249 10.67 -11.86 -17.26
C ASP A 249 11.82 -11.04 -16.72
N ASN A 250 11.93 -10.97 -15.39
CA ASN A 250 12.91 -10.10 -14.77
C ASN A 250 13.45 -10.64 -13.45
N ASN A 251 14.67 -10.20 -13.16
CA ASN A 251 15.32 -10.41 -11.87
C ASN A 251 15.59 -9.06 -11.22
N ARG A 252 15.19 -8.91 -9.96
CA ARG A 252 15.31 -7.66 -9.22
C ARG A 252 16.10 -7.86 -7.94
N LEU A 253 16.95 -6.89 -7.65
CA LEU A 253 17.73 -6.80 -6.42
C LEU A 253 17.37 -5.51 -5.70
N ARG A 254 17.24 -5.60 -4.39
CA ARG A 254 17.06 -4.43 -3.53
C ARG A 254 17.90 -4.61 -2.28
N SER A 255 18.68 -3.60 -1.94
CA SER A 255 19.49 -3.57 -0.73
C SER A 255 19.33 -2.21 -0.07
N SER A 256 19.09 -2.17 1.23
CA SER A 256 18.90 -0.91 1.96
C SER A 256 19.37 -0.99 3.40
N LEU A 257 19.84 0.15 3.91
CA LEU A 257 20.15 0.36 5.32
C LEU A 257 19.19 1.42 5.86
N SER A 258 18.51 1.11 6.95
CA SER A 258 17.50 1.97 7.55
C SER A 258 17.78 2.16 9.05
N TYR A 259 17.58 3.37 9.53
CA TYR A 259 17.42 3.68 10.94
C TYR A 259 15.93 3.69 11.28
N ASN A 260 15.54 3.08 12.38
CA ASN A 260 14.20 3.15 12.94
C ASN A 260 14.30 3.41 14.44
N GLY A 261 13.73 4.51 14.92
CA GLY A 261 13.83 4.83 16.33
C GLY A 261 12.90 5.93 16.81
N ALA A 262 12.62 5.89 18.12
CA ALA A 262 11.98 6.98 18.82
C ALA A 262 13.09 7.94 19.32
N LEU A 263 13.09 9.15 18.78
CA LEU A 263 14.00 10.22 19.19
C LEU A 263 13.56 10.87 20.49
N THR A 264 12.24 10.92 20.70
CA THR A 264 11.61 11.32 21.95
C THR A 264 10.39 10.44 22.21
N GLU A 265 9.74 10.55 23.36
CA GLU A 265 8.47 9.86 23.66
C GLU A 265 7.34 10.19 22.65
N ARG A 266 7.44 11.36 22.01
CA ARG A 266 6.42 11.88 21.09
C ARG A 266 6.84 11.90 19.63
N PHE A 267 8.12 11.68 19.33
CA PHE A 267 8.65 11.80 17.98
C PHE A 267 9.46 10.55 17.61
N SER A 268 9.07 9.89 16.52
CA SER A 268 9.81 8.78 15.93
C SER A 268 10.19 9.07 14.49
N LEU A 269 11.30 8.49 14.09
CA LEU A 269 11.90 8.65 12.78
C LEU A 269 12.23 7.28 12.20
N THR A 270 11.88 7.09 10.93
CA THR A 270 12.44 6.05 10.07
C THR A 270 13.16 6.73 8.91
N ALA A 271 14.43 6.48 8.74
CA ALA A 271 15.21 7.01 7.63
C ALA A 271 16.01 5.87 7.00
N GLY A 272 15.97 5.73 5.69
CA GLY A 272 16.64 4.67 4.97
C GLY A 272 17.16 5.13 3.63
N ILE A 273 18.27 4.52 3.22
CA ILE A 273 18.85 4.66 1.90
C ILE A 273 19.21 3.29 1.37
N GLY A 274 19.09 3.09 0.08
CA GLY A 274 19.38 1.82 -0.54
C GLY A 274 19.61 1.95 -2.04
N TYR A 275 19.77 0.80 -2.63
CA TYR A 275 19.94 0.63 -4.07
C TYR A 275 19.00 -0.44 -4.57
N ALA A 276 18.38 -0.20 -5.71
CA ALA A 276 17.54 -1.15 -6.41
C ALA A 276 18.00 -1.30 -7.84
N ALA A 277 17.99 -2.53 -8.34
CA ALA A 277 18.29 -2.86 -9.73
C ALA A 277 17.32 -3.90 -10.25
N GLY A 278 16.99 -3.82 -11.53
CA GLY A 278 16.14 -4.77 -12.22
C GLY A 278 16.69 -5.08 -13.61
N PHE A 279 16.81 -6.36 -13.88
CA PHE A 279 17.34 -6.92 -15.14
C PHE A 279 16.18 -7.58 -15.86
N TYR A 280 15.84 -7.07 -17.02
CA TYR A 280 14.69 -7.48 -17.81
C TYR A 280 15.14 -8.24 -19.05
N GLN A 281 14.36 -9.22 -19.45
CA GLN A 281 14.66 -10.00 -20.66
C GLN A 281 14.57 -9.13 -21.92
N PHE A 282 13.64 -8.17 -21.91
CA PHE A 282 13.42 -7.24 -23.03
C PHE A 282 13.27 -5.81 -22.52
N ALA A 283 13.53 -4.85 -23.39
CA ALA A 283 13.54 -3.40 -23.13
C ALA A 283 14.59 -2.97 -22.09
N SER A 284 14.36 -1.87 -21.39
CA SER A 284 15.38 -1.24 -20.55
C SER A 284 15.46 -1.82 -19.15
N ASP A 285 16.68 -2.08 -18.70
CA ASP A 285 16.98 -2.33 -17.30
C ASP A 285 16.87 -1.04 -16.48
N PHE A 286 16.78 -1.20 -15.17
CA PHE A 286 16.93 -0.06 -14.27
C PHE A 286 17.99 -0.34 -13.21
N ASP A 287 18.57 0.75 -12.73
CA ASP A 287 19.30 0.76 -11.47
C ASP A 287 19.23 2.16 -10.85
N GLY A 288 19.31 2.23 -9.52
CA GLY A 288 19.27 3.52 -8.86
C GLY A 288 19.13 3.50 -7.36
N VAL A 289 19.32 4.68 -6.81
CA VAL A 289 19.18 4.92 -5.38
C VAL A 289 17.70 4.97 -5.00
N ILE A 290 17.34 4.24 -3.94
CA ILE A 290 16.07 4.33 -3.25
C ILE A 290 16.29 4.97 -1.88
N ALA A 291 15.30 5.74 -1.41
CA ALA A 291 15.40 6.44 -0.13
C ALA A 291 14.02 6.56 0.51
N ARG A 292 14.00 6.50 1.83
CA ARG A 292 12.78 6.67 2.62
C ARG A 292 13.06 7.55 3.83
N LEU A 293 12.17 8.49 4.07
CA LEU A 293 12.10 9.28 5.29
C LEU A 293 10.65 9.28 5.77
N ASP A 294 10.42 8.83 6.98
CA ASP A 294 9.10 8.82 7.61
C ASP A 294 9.23 9.38 9.02
N THR A 295 8.44 10.37 9.34
CA THR A 295 8.40 11.01 10.65
C THR A 295 7.03 10.83 11.24
N ARG A 296 6.96 10.46 12.51
CA ARG A 296 5.71 10.39 13.26
C ARG A 296 5.83 11.24 14.51
N TRP A 297 4.94 12.22 14.62
CA TRP A 297 4.87 13.11 15.78
C TRP A 297 3.52 12.96 16.47
N ARG A 298 3.57 12.72 17.78
CA ARG A 298 2.40 12.61 18.66
C ARG A 298 2.42 13.77 19.67
N PRO A 299 1.99 14.97 19.29
CA PRO A 299 1.96 16.10 20.23
C PRO A 299 1.07 15.82 21.44
N ARG A 300 0.03 15.01 21.24
CA ARG A 300 -0.89 14.49 22.25
C ARG A 300 -1.23 13.02 21.95
N PRO A 301 -1.66 12.23 22.95
CA PRO A 301 -2.08 10.84 22.72
C PRO A 301 -3.19 10.68 21.69
N THR A 302 -4.03 11.72 21.55
CA THR A 302 -5.18 11.77 20.63
C THR A 302 -4.83 12.31 19.23
N ILE A 303 -3.60 12.73 19.00
CA ILE A 303 -3.17 13.33 17.73
C ILE A 303 -1.91 12.61 17.25
N THR A 304 -1.96 12.07 16.05
CA THR A 304 -0.81 11.51 15.36
C THR A 304 -0.63 12.20 14.02
N LEU A 305 0.51 12.83 13.83
CA LEU A 305 0.92 13.44 12.57
C LEU A 305 2.05 12.60 11.96
N THR A 306 1.95 12.28 10.69
CA THR A 306 2.97 11.56 9.93
C THR A 306 3.30 12.35 8.68
N ALA A 307 4.56 12.53 8.39
CA ALA A 307 5.01 13.11 7.12
C ALA A 307 6.21 12.33 6.62
N GLY A 308 6.32 12.17 5.31
CA GLY A 308 7.41 11.39 4.76
C GLY A 308 7.70 11.69 3.29
N TYR A 309 8.85 11.18 2.90
CA TYR A 309 9.32 11.14 1.53
C TYR A 309 9.74 9.71 1.17
N ASP A 310 9.37 9.27 -0.01
CA ASP A 310 9.67 7.93 -0.53
C ASP A 310 10.16 8.05 -1.96
N ARG A 311 11.42 7.67 -2.21
CA ARG A 311 11.97 7.46 -3.54
C ARG A 311 12.12 5.97 -3.76
N ASP A 312 11.35 5.44 -4.69
CA ASP A 312 11.30 4.01 -4.98
C ASP A 312 11.32 3.74 -6.49
N ILE A 313 11.68 2.51 -6.84
CA ILE A 313 11.63 2.01 -8.21
C ILE A 313 10.78 0.74 -8.18
N ARG A 314 9.72 0.71 -8.99
CA ARG A 314 8.73 -0.36 -9.01
C ARG A 314 8.59 -0.93 -10.40
N PRO A 315 8.21 -2.23 -10.54
CA PRO A 315 7.80 -2.77 -11.81
C PRO A 315 6.62 -1.98 -12.38
N SER A 316 6.57 -1.85 -13.69
CA SER A 316 5.48 -1.21 -14.40
C SER A 316 5.16 -2.00 -15.67
N PHE A 317 3.91 -1.97 -16.09
CA PHE A 317 3.51 -2.50 -17.40
C PHE A 317 3.94 -1.56 -18.55
N ILE A 318 4.27 -0.32 -18.22
CA ILE A 318 4.77 0.66 -19.18
C ILE A 318 6.25 0.85 -18.93
N GLY A 319 7.10 0.45 -19.90
CA GLY A 319 8.54 0.64 -19.84
C GLY A 319 9.25 -0.13 -18.74
N ASN A 320 8.77 -1.32 -18.36
CA ASN A 320 9.32 -2.24 -17.35
C ASN A 320 9.31 -1.72 -15.91
N PHE A 321 9.56 -0.45 -15.69
CA PHE A 321 9.65 0.13 -14.35
C PHE A 321 9.14 1.58 -14.29
N THR A 322 8.80 2.00 -13.09
CA THR A 322 8.51 3.40 -12.76
C THR A 322 9.35 3.83 -11.57
N THR A 323 10.08 4.92 -11.73
CA THR A 323 10.74 5.64 -10.64
C THR A 323 9.75 6.61 -10.02
N MET A 324 9.51 6.50 -8.73
CA MET A 324 8.57 7.30 -7.97
C MET A 324 9.30 8.17 -6.95
N ASN A 325 8.94 9.45 -6.87
CA ASN A 325 9.33 10.36 -5.79
C ASN A 325 8.07 10.90 -5.16
N ARG A 326 7.71 10.41 -3.98
CA ARG A 326 6.46 10.74 -3.31
C ARG A 326 6.70 11.48 -2.00
N LEU A 327 6.01 12.60 -1.83
CA LEU A 327 5.83 13.29 -0.56
C LEU A 327 4.43 12.99 -0.04
N TYR A 328 4.30 12.76 1.25
CA TYR A 328 3.00 12.52 1.87
C TYR A 328 2.92 13.08 3.29
N ALA A 329 1.69 13.39 3.70
CA ALA A 329 1.37 13.80 5.05
C ALA A 329 0.02 13.20 5.47
N ASN A 330 -0.06 12.72 6.72
CA ASN A 330 -1.28 12.21 7.31
C ASN A 330 -1.46 12.81 8.71
N ALA A 331 -2.71 13.08 9.08
CA ALA A 331 -3.08 13.51 10.42
C ALA A 331 -4.25 12.67 10.92
N ASN A 332 -4.12 12.09 12.09
CA ASN A 332 -5.17 11.31 12.75
C ASN A 332 -5.50 11.92 14.09
N PHE A 333 -6.80 12.09 14.33
CA PHE A 333 -7.35 12.68 15.55
C PHE A 333 -8.35 11.69 16.17
N THR A 334 -8.27 11.50 17.48
CA THR A 334 -9.28 10.79 18.25
C THR A 334 -9.96 11.80 19.19
N LEU A 335 -11.23 12.08 18.96
CA LEU A 335 -12.00 13.06 19.70
C LEU A 335 -13.00 12.34 20.61
N ALA A 336 -13.03 12.74 21.88
CA ALA A 336 -13.93 12.19 22.90
C ALA A 336 -13.94 10.65 22.99
N GLY A 337 -12.88 9.99 22.53
CA GLY A 337 -12.76 8.52 22.51
C GLY A 337 -13.68 7.77 21.53
N ALA A 338 -14.58 8.48 20.86
CA ALA A 338 -15.59 7.87 19.98
C ALA A 338 -15.49 8.30 18.51
N LEU A 339 -14.99 9.50 18.23
CA LEU A 339 -14.82 10.03 16.88
C LEU A 339 -13.34 9.96 16.45
N GLN A 340 -13.08 9.23 15.39
CA GLN A 340 -11.78 9.22 14.70
C GLN A 340 -11.90 10.05 13.43
N LEU A 341 -10.96 10.96 13.22
CA LEU A 341 -10.83 11.73 11.98
C LEU A 341 -9.43 11.51 11.41
N GLY A 342 -9.36 11.30 10.12
CA GLY A 342 -8.12 11.15 9.39
C GLY A 342 -8.07 12.10 8.20
N LEU A 343 -6.93 12.74 8.01
CA LEU A 343 -6.61 13.55 6.84
C LEU A 343 -5.39 12.94 6.17
N ARG A 344 -5.39 12.88 4.85
CA ARG A 344 -4.24 12.41 4.08
C ARG A 344 -4.03 13.27 2.85
N ALA A 345 -2.77 13.50 2.51
CA ALA A 345 -2.38 14.15 1.28
C ALA A 345 -1.07 13.54 0.76
N SER A 346 -0.93 13.47 -0.54
CA SER A 346 0.31 13.04 -1.19
C SER A 346 0.47 13.69 -2.54
N VAL A 347 1.72 13.89 -2.94
CA VAL A 347 2.10 14.23 -4.30
C VAL A 347 3.24 13.30 -4.71
N SER A 348 3.16 12.75 -5.92
CA SER A 348 4.16 11.86 -6.49
C SER A 348 4.59 12.38 -7.86
N PHE A 349 5.90 12.31 -8.11
CA PHE A 349 6.51 12.57 -9.41
C PHE A 349 7.04 11.25 -9.92
N ASP A 350 6.37 10.70 -10.92
CA ASP A 350 6.63 9.38 -11.44
C ASP A 350 7.22 9.46 -12.84
N LYS A 351 8.19 8.61 -13.14
CA LYS A 351 8.78 8.49 -14.47
C LYS A 351 8.93 7.01 -14.82
N SER A 352 8.33 6.61 -15.96
CA SER A 352 8.48 5.26 -16.49
C SER A 352 9.86 5.03 -17.12
N GLY A 353 10.21 3.77 -17.32
CA GLY A 353 11.24 3.36 -18.29
C GLY A 353 10.81 3.69 -19.72
N LEU A 354 11.63 3.30 -20.67
CA LEU A 354 11.37 3.52 -22.09
C LEU A 354 10.10 2.76 -22.51
N ALA A 355 9.08 3.50 -22.94
CA ALA A 355 7.78 2.97 -23.31
C ALA A 355 7.78 2.53 -24.80
N LEU A 356 8.21 1.29 -25.04
CA LEU A 356 8.27 0.68 -26.36
C LEU A 356 7.23 -0.44 -26.52
N SER A 357 6.64 -0.50 -27.68
CA SER A 357 5.96 -1.68 -28.19
C SER A 357 6.99 -2.81 -28.49
N PRO A 358 6.55 -4.07 -28.54
CA PRO A 358 7.46 -5.21 -28.80
C PRO A 358 8.21 -5.13 -30.12
N ASP A 359 7.66 -4.47 -31.12
CA ASP A 359 8.31 -4.21 -32.41
C ASP A 359 9.32 -3.05 -32.38
N GLY A 360 9.53 -2.44 -31.20
CA GLY A 360 10.45 -1.31 -30.99
C GLY A 360 9.84 0.05 -31.31
N THR A 361 8.56 0.14 -31.65
CA THR A 361 7.87 1.42 -31.84
C THR A 361 7.50 2.03 -30.49
N LEU A 362 7.32 3.37 -30.45
CA LEU A 362 6.87 4.04 -29.23
C LEU A 362 5.41 3.67 -28.92
N LEU A 363 5.12 3.41 -27.65
CA LEU A 363 3.76 3.19 -27.16
C LEU A 363 2.92 4.47 -27.06
N GLY A 364 3.58 5.60 -26.95
CA GLY A 364 2.95 6.90 -26.80
C GLY A 364 3.64 7.98 -27.61
N ASN A 365 3.08 9.20 -27.53
CA ASN A 365 3.62 10.40 -28.16
C ASN A 365 5.04 10.77 -27.64
N GLU A 366 5.41 10.26 -26.47
CA GLU A 366 6.69 10.48 -25.82
C GLU A 366 7.39 9.15 -25.47
N PRO A 367 8.73 9.09 -25.46
CA PRO A 367 9.46 7.86 -25.14
C PRO A 367 9.34 7.47 -23.67
N TYR A 368 9.04 8.39 -22.78
CA TYR A 368 8.87 8.16 -21.35
C TYR A 368 7.58 8.79 -20.87
N ARG A 369 6.80 8.03 -20.14
CA ARG A 369 5.66 8.58 -19.43
C ARG A 369 6.14 9.29 -18.17
N GLN A 370 5.69 10.53 -17.96
CA GLN A 370 5.95 11.31 -16.76
C GLN A 370 4.62 11.78 -16.17
N ASP A 371 4.39 11.45 -14.90
CA ASP A 371 3.15 11.71 -14.21
C ASP A 371 3.39 12.55 -12.96
N ILE A 372 2.47 13.47 -12.69
CA ILE A 372 2.34 14.13 -11.39
C ILE A 372 1.03 13.65 -10.79
N ARG A 373 1.12 12.79 -9.77
CA ARG A 373 -0.06 12.27 -9.09
C ARG A 373 -0.31 13.03 -7.81
N VAL A 374 -1.54 13.47 -7.62
CA VAL A 374 -1.99 14.17 -6.41
C VAL A 374 -3.12 13.37 -5.78
N GLY A 375 -2.98 13.07 -4.50
CA GLY A 375 -4.02 12.41 -3.72
C GLY A 375 -4.33 13.19 -2.45
N ALA A 376 -5.60 13.37 -2.14
CA ALA A 376 -6.06 13.95 -0.89
C ALA A 376 -7.28 13.18 -0.38
N GLY A 377 -7.46 13.10 0.93
CA GLY A 377 -8.64 12.43 1.49
C GLY A 377 -8.91 12.81 2.93
N VAL A 378 -10.18 12.74 3.27
CA VAL A 378 -10.69 12.92 4.63
C VAL A 378 -11.49 11.70 5.00
N PHE A 379 -11.26 11.18 6.19
CA PHE A 379 -11.96 10.02 6.74
C PHE A 379 -12.49 10.36 8.11
N GLY A 380 -13.69 9.90 8.43
CA GLY A 380 -14.28 10.01 9.75
C GLY A 380 -14.99 8.72 10.15
N GLU A 381 -14.81 8.27 11.39
CA GLU A 381 -15.56 7.18 11.99
C GLU A 381 -16.07 7.58 13.36
N TYR A 382 -17.36 7.46 13.58
CA TYR A 382 -17.99 7.68 14.87
C TYR A 382 -18.55 6.37 15.43
N ARG A 383 -18.07 5.96 16.60
CA ARG A 383 -18.52 4.77 17.32
C ARG A 383 -19.64 5.09 18.28
N PHE A 384 -20.87 4.74 17.91
CA PHE A 384 -22.05 4.87 18.78
C PHE A 384 -22.00 3.88 19.94
N LYS A 385 -21.52 2.68 19.66
CA LYS A 385 -21.37 1.55 20.60
C LYS A 385 -20.08 0.82 20.30
N ALA A 386 -19.64 -0.06 21.21
CA ALA A 386 -18.48 -0.90 21.00
C ALA A 386 -18.59 -1.83 19.76
N TRP A 387 -19.82 -2.04 19.27
CA TRP A 387 -20.14 -2.92 18.17
C TRP A 387 -20.77 -2.23 16.94
N LEU A 388 -20.96 -0.89 16.98
CA LEU A 388 -21.62 -0.14 15.90
C LEU A 388 -20.91 1.17 15.63
N ALA A 389 -20.52 1.39 14.39
CA ALA A 389 -19.91 2.64 13.93
C ALA A 389 -20.55 3.12 12.61
N LEU A 390 -20.60 4.45 12.45
CA LEU A 390 -20.83 5.15 11.20
C LEU A 390 -19.47 5.66 10.71
N PHE A 391 -19.18 5.46 9.45
CA PHE A 391 -17.99 6.04 8.86
C PHE A 391 -18.30 6.77 7.54
N GLY A 392 -17.48 7.73 7.22
CA GLY A 392 -17.52 8.44 5.96
C GLY A 392 -16.11 8.73 5.46
N GLU A 393 -15.94 8.77 4.16
CA GLU A 393 -14.70 9.11 3.50
C GLU A 393 -14.96 9.91 2.24
N VAL A 394 -14.09 10.87 2.00
CA VAL A 394 -14.06 11.65 0.76
C VAL A 394 -12.62 11.61 0.26
N GLY A 395 -12.46 11.27 -1.01
CA GLY A 395 -11.18 11.15 -1.69
C GLY A 395 -11.14 11.98 -2.96
N TYR A 396 -9.95 12.48 -3.25
CA TYR A 396 -9.60 13.06 -4.53
C TYR A 396 -8.28 12.47 -5.01
N LEU A 397 -8.24 12.06 -6.27
CA LEU A 397 -7.07 11.52 -6.94
C LEU A 397 -6.97 12.13 -8.33
N ALA A 398 -5.80 12.64 -8.69
CA ALA A 398 -5.52 13.14 -10.02
C ALA A 398 -4.17 12.65 -10.52
N ASP A 399 -4.10 12.37 -11.79
CA ASP A 399 -2.88 12.05 -12.54
C ASP A 399 -2.73 13.05 -13.68
N PHE A 400 -1.75 13.93 -13.57
CA PHE A 400 -1.46 14.94 -14.59
C PHE A 400 -0.28 14.46 -15.41
N THR A 401 -0.54 14.20 -16.69
CA THR A 401 0.47 13.78 -17.66
C THR A 401 0.16 14.37 -19.03
N ASP A 402 1.20 14.59 -19.83
CA ASP A 402 1.06 14.96 -21.24
C ASP A 402 1.23 13.72 -22.15
N PHE A 403 1.32 12.52 -21.55
CA PHE A 403 1.48 11.28 -22.28
C PHE A 403 0.16 10.83 -22.89
N GLU A 404 0.20 10.51 -24.18
CA GLU A 404 -0.92 9.96 -24.93
C GLU A 404 -0.51 8.61 -25.53
N TYR A 405 -1.35 7.60 -25.39
CA TYR A 405 -1.12 6.30 -26.02
C TYR A 405 -1.31 6.40 -27.53
N LEU A 406 -0.38 5.84 -28.28
CA LEU A 406 -0.55 5.64 -29.71
C LEU A 406 -1.34 4.34 -29.92
N GLY A 407 -2.38 4.38 -30.75
CA GLY A 407 -3.14 3.19 -31.10
C GLY A 407 -2.24 2.14 -31.75
N LEU A 408 -2.38 0.89 -31.33
CA LEU A 408 -1.72 -0.23 -31.98
C LEU A 408 -2.46 -0.55 -33.29
N GLY A 409 -1.83 -0.27 -34.43
CA GLY A 409 -2.42 -0.49 -35.74
C GLY A 409 -3.15 0.73 -36.33
N THR A 410 -4.14 0.48 -37.21
CA THR A 410 -4.86 1.54 -37.96
C THR A 410 -6.06 2.13 -37.23
N ALA A 411 -6.44 1.61 -36.07
CA ALA A 411 -7.58 2.11 -35.29
C ALA A 411 -7.10 3.18 -34.29
N PRO A 412 -7.63 4.43 -34.38
CA PRO A 412 -7.36 5.43 -33.37
C PRO A 412 -7.99 4.99 -32.03
N LEU A 413 -7.29 5.24 -30.93
CA LEU A 413 -7.86 5.08 -29.61
C LEU A 413 -8.95 6.13 -29.39
N LEU A 414 -10.06 5.74 -28.78
CA LEU A 414 -11.16 6.67 -28.46
C LEU A 414 -10.73 7.69 -27.41
N ASN A 415 -9.85 7.31 -26.49
CA ASN A 415 -9.28 8.20 -25.47
C ASN A 415 -7.78 7.91 -25.32
N PRO A 416 -6.91 8.61 -26.05
CA PRO A 416 -5.45 8.37 -26.00
C PRO A 416 -4.78 8.97 -24.76
N ALA A 417 -5.43 9.94 -24.07
CA ALA A 417 -4.83 10.62 -22.93
C ALA A 417 -4.73 9.70 -21.72
N ALA A 418 -3.56 9.73 -21.05
CA ALA A 418 -3.28 8.89 -19.90
C ALA A 418 -3.57 9.58 -18.55
N GLY A 419 -3.91 10.87 -18.56
CA GLY A 419 -4.27 11.64 -17.38
C GLY A 419 -5.69 11.33 -16.90
N TYR A 420 -6.00 11.64 -15.64
CA TYR A 420 -7.37 11.56 -15.13
C TYR A 420 -7.52 12.35 -13.82
N GLN A 421 -8.78 12.65 -13.49
CA GLN A 421 -9.19 13.18 -12.20
C GLN A 421 -10.34 12.33 -11.68
N ARG A 422 -10.38 12.14 -10.37
CA ARG A 422 -11.41 11.35 -9.72
C ARG A 422 -11.72 11.91 -8.34
N PHE A 423 -12.98 12.07 -8.07
CA PHE A 423 -13.52 12.34 -6.75
C PHE A 423 -14.35 11.14 -6.31
N ASP A 424 -14.16 10.67 -5.10
CA ASP A 424 -14.99 9.63 -4.51
C ASP A 424 -15.46 10.00 -3.11
N ALA A 425 -16.70 9.62 -2.80
CA ALA A 425 -17.29 9.83 -1.48
C ALA A 425 -18.02 8.57 -1.03
N TRP A 426 -17.81 8.17 0.21
CA TRP A 426 -18.36 6.96 0.81
C TRP A 426 -18.99 7.26 2.15
N LEU A 427 -20.13 6.61 2.43
CA LEU A 427 -20.77 6.60 3.73
C LEU A 427 -21.20 5.18 4.06
N GLY A 428 -21.00 4.73 5.29
CA GLY A 428 -21.33 3.37 5.64
C GLY A 428 -21.51 3.14 7.13
N LEU A 429 -22.22 2.05 7.42
CA LEU A 429 -22.40 1.52 8.76
C LEU A 429 -21.59 0.24 8.91
N ARG A 430 -20.95 0.09 10.06
CA ARG A 430 -20.20 -1.10 10.44
C ARG A 430 -20.75 -1.67 11.73
N VAL A 431 -21.01 -2.97 11.69
CA VAL A 431 -21.34 -3.78 12.86
C VAL A 431 -20.22 -4.77 13.07
N PHE A 432 -19.66 -4.82 14.26
CA PHE A 432 -18.54 -5.70 14.61
C PHE A 432 -18.66 -6.17 16.05
N TYR A 433 -18.25 -7.43 16.28
CA TYR A 433 -18.38 -8.06 17.60
C TYR A 433 -17.06 -8.68 18.05
#